data_f007527defd57d6bd0bf3a559e7eb1a7
#
_entry.id   f007527defd57d6bd0bf3a559e7eb1a7
#
_cell.length_a   1.000
_cell.length_b   1.000
_cell.length_c   1.000
_cell.angle_alpha   90.00
_cell.angle_beta   90.00
_cell.angle_gamma   90.00
#
_symmetry.space_group_name_H-M   'P 1'
#
loop_
_entity.id
_entity.type
_entity.pdbx_description
1 polymer ?
#
loop_
_entity_poly.entity_id
_entity_poly.type
_entity_poly.pdbx_seq_one_letter_code
_entity_poly.pdbx_strand_id
1 'polypeptide(L)'
;ELQAWYAKSAAPFGNRGNRNRFNTNNQNFRKRNLTSRREGGVITTAAVLTMTATPLRTSPIKRGAWVATVIFNDPPPPPPDVVPEIEADDAAIEAKGLTIRERLKQHASDQTCASCHARIDPLGFALESYDPIGRWRDKYRSGLPIDASGKLFGEAEFKDVAAFKDAILKRPEKFIRAFSEHLLSYALGRELKVTDKPAIDEITRRVVADHGRFSTVVVEIAKSVPFGHKTSQNKRK
;
A
#
# COMPACT_ATOMS: atom_id res chain seq x y z
N GLU A 1 7.91 -17.81 -2.75
CA GLU A 1 6.85 -17.54 -3.76
C GLU A 1 5.61 -17.02 -3.03
N LEU A 2 5.40 -15.70 -3.03
CA LEU A 2 4.20 -15.05 -2.52
C LEU A 2 3.04 -15.40 -3.46
N GLN A 3 2.18 -16.32 -3.04
CA GLN A 3 0.97 -16.66 -3.79
C GLN A 3 -0.11 -15.62 -3.49
N ALA A 4 -0.34 -14.72 -4.45
CA ALA A 4 -1.43 -13.77 -4.35
C ALA A 4 -2.77 -14.45 -4.66
N TRP A 5 -3.77 -14.21 -3.83
CA TRP A 5 -5.15 -14.61 -4.05
C TRP A 5 -5.88 -13.46 -4.74
N TYR A 6 -6.45 -13.71 -5.92
CA TYR A 6 -7.26 -12.75 -6.66
C TYR A 6 -8.71 -13.20 -6.76
N ALA A 7 -9.62 -12.32 -6.39
CA ALA A 7 -10.98 -12.38 -6.85
C ALA A 7 -10.99 -12.01 -8.35
N LYS A 8 -11.69 -12.78 -9.15
CA LYS A 8 -11.85 -12.54 -10.58
C LYS A 8 -12.72 -11.28 -10.80
N SER A 9 -12.11 -10.13 -10.81
CA SER A 9 -12.78 -8.89 -11.19
C SER A 9 -11.97 -8.23 -12.29
N ALA A 10 -12.34 -8.46 -13.50
CA ALA A 10 -12.28 -7.58 -14.66
C ALA A 10 -12.77 -8.33 -15.88
N ALA A 11 -14.07 -8.42 -16.01
CA ALA A 11 -14.64 -8.50 -17.34
C ALA A 11 -14.40 -7.13 -18.02
N PRO A 12 -13.93 -7.07 -19.27
CA PRO A 12 -13.82 -5.81 -19.97
C PRO A 12 -15.21 -5.16 -20.04
N PHE A 13 -15.28 -3.86 -19.78
CA PHE A 13 -16.46 -3.06 -20.05
C PHE A 13 -16.73 -3.09 -21.56
N GLY A 14 -17.58 -4.01 -21.98
CA GLY A 14 -17.99 -4.19 -23.37
C GLY A 14 -19.38 -4.79 -23.44
N ASN A 15 -20.31 -3.97 -23.88
CA ASN A 15 -21.66 -4.23 -24.32
C ASN A 15 -22.79 -4.05 -23.30
N ARG A 16 -23.48 -2.90 -23.43
CA ARG A 16 -24.81 -2.66 -22.89
C ARG A 16 -25.81 -3.56 -23.65
N GLY A 17 -26.21 -4.65 -23.06
CA GLY A 17 -27.27 -5.49 -23.59
C GLY A 17 -27.34 -6.85 -22.92
N ASN A 18 -27.66 -6.91 -21.66
CA ASN A 18 -28.60 -7.88 -21.09
C ASN A 18 -28.61 -7.73 -19.55
N ARG A 19 -29.70 -7.21 -19.00
CA ARG A 19 -29.97 -7.26 -17.57
C ARG A 19 -30.38 -8.69 -17.22
N ASN A 20 -29.45 -9.58 -17.07
CA ASN A 20 -29.68 -10.89 -16.49
C ASN A 20 -28.77 -11.13 -15.32
N ARG A 21 -29.39 -11.09 -14.11
CA ARG A 21 -29.08 -11.74 -12.86
C ARG A 21 -27.58 -11.89 -12.56
N PHE A 22 -27.14 -11.11 -11.64
CA PHE A 22 -25.97 -11.47 -10.83
C PHE A 22 -26.20 -12.88 -10.25
N ASN A 23 -25.66 -13.88 -10.90
CA ASN A 23 -25.61 -15.22 -10.37
C ASN A 23 -24.49 -15.23 -9.31
N THR A 24 -24.84 -14.98 -8.06
CA THR A 24 -23.94 -14.93 -6.92
C THR A 24 -23.40 -16.32 -6.51
N ASN A 25 -23.80 -17.37 -7.19
CA ASN A 25 -23.55 -18.76 -6.75
C ASN A 25 -22.27 -19.41 -7.29
N ASN A 26 -21.34 -18.67 -7.92
CA ASN A 26 -20.09 -19.29 -8.40
C ASN A 26 -18.88 -18.35 -8.35
N GLN A 27 -18.71 -17.59 -7.26
CA GLN A 27 -17.45 -16.90 -6.99
C GLN A 27 -16.44 -17.86 -6.35
N ASN A 28 -16.02 -18.83 -7.12
CA ASN A 28 -14.94 -19.69 -6.69
C ASN A 28 -13.62 -18.91 -6.75
N PHE A 29 -13.03 -18.64 -5.61
CA PHE A 29 -11.65 -18.15 -5.54
C PHE A 29 -10.74 -19.18 -6.19
N ARG A 30 -10.02 -18.78 -7.24
CA ARG A 30 -9.08 -19.66 -7.93
C ARG A 30 -7.67 -19.10 -7.80
N LYS A 31 -6.73 -19.97 -7.47
CA LYS A 31 -5.32 -19.64 -7.56
C LYS A 31 -4.95 -19.36 -9.02
N ARG A 32 -4.38 -18.20 -9.29
CA ARG A 32 -3.90 -17.81 -10.61
C ARG A 32 -2.40 -17.57 -10.55
N ASN A 33 -1.65 -18.15 -11.47
CA ASN A 33 -0.26 -17.79 -11.66
C ASN A 33 -0.19 -16.41 -12.33
N LEU A 34 0.64 -15.54 -11.77
CA LEU A 34 0.87 -14.22 -12.34
C LEU A 34 1.79 -14.34 -13.55
N THR A 35 1.45 -13.66 -14.62
CA THR A 35 2.26 -13.61 -15.85
C THR A 35 3.32 -12.51 -15.81
N SER A 36 3.15 -11.54 -14.92
CA SER A 36 4.06 -10.41 -14.77
C SER A 36 4.26 -10.06 -13.28
N ARG A 37 5.46 -9.68 -12.92
CA ARG A 37 5.78 -9.13 -11.58
C ARG A 37 5.21 -7.73 -11.34
N ARG A 38 4.73 -7.07 -12.38
CA ARG A 38 3.96 -5.82 -12.27
C ARG A 38 2.66 -6.05 -11.51
N GLU A 39 2.03 -7.21 -11.69
CA GLU A 39 0.81 -7.62 -11.02
C GLU A 39 1.10 -8.26 -9.66
N GLY A 40 0.09 -8.32 -8.80
CA GLY A 40 0.13 -9.10 -7.57
C GLY A 40 0.45 -8.31 -6.31
N GLY A 41 -0.12 -8.81 -5.23
CA GLY A 41 -0.09 -8.15 -3.93
C GLY A 41 -1.12 -7.03 -3.82
N VAL A 42 -1.48 -6.68 -2.59
CA VAL A 42 -2.52 -5.69 -2.29
C VAL A 42 -2.20 -4.31 -2.89
N ILE A 43 -0.92 -3.92 -2.93
CA ILE A 43 -0.46 -2.60 -3.40
C ILE A 43 -0.74 -2.34 -4.89
N THR A 44 -0.97 -3.37 -5.70
CA THR A 44 -1.26 -3.23 -7.14
C THR A 44 -2.68 -3.64 -7.50
N THR A 45 -3.57 -3.76 -6.52
CA THR A 45 -4.99 -3.98 -6.79
C THR A 45 -5.65 -2.70 -7.29
N ALA A 46 -6.58 -2.82 -8.25
CA ALA A 46 -7.31 -1.67 -8.76
C ALA A 46 -8.02 -0.89 -7.64
N ALA A 47 -8.53 -1.57 -6.63
CA ALA A 47 -9.18 -0.95 -5.48
C ALA A 47 -8.22 0.03 -4.75
N VAL A 48 -7.01 -0.41 -4.41
CA VAL A 48 -6.01 0.44 -3.74
C VAL A 48 -5.56 1.57 -4.65
N LEU A 49 -5.26 1.29 -5.92
CA LEU A 49 -4.77 2.28 -6.87
C LEU A 49 -5.81 3.37 -7.15
N THR A 50 -7.10 3.01 -7.21
CA THR A 50 -8.20 3.97 -7.40
C THR A 50 -8.47 4.78 -6.13
N MET A 51 -8.52 4.12 -4.97
CA MET A 51 -8.75 4.78 -3.68
C MET A 51 -7.65 5.81 -3.36
N THR A 52 -6.43 5.57 -3.80
CA THR A 52 -5.26 6.42 -3.57
C THR A 52 -4.96 7.37 -4.74
N ALA A 53 -5.88 7.54 -5.68
CA ALA A 53 -5.82 8.51 -6.77
C ALA A 53 -6.76 9.69 -6.51
N THR A 54 -6.75 10.66 -7.42
CA THR A 54 -7.81 11.65 -7.57
C THR A 54 -8.62 11.32 -8.83
N PRO A 55 -9.80 11.91 -9.04
CA PRO A 55 -10.61 11.58 -10.21
C PRO A 55 -9.90 11.79 -11.56
N LEU A 56 -9.03 12.78 -11.65
CA LEU A 56 -8.40 13.19 -12.91
C LEU A 56 -6.90 12.87 -13.00
N ARG A 57 -6.25 12.45 -11.91
CA ARG A 57 -4.83 12.11 -11.91
C ARG A 57 -4.46 11.11 -10.83
N THR A 58 -3.29 10.52 -10.99
CA THR A 58 -2.61 9.78 -9.91
C THR A 58 -2.18 10.73 -8.80
N SER A 59 -1.99 10.17 -7.61
CA SER A 59 -1.46 10.92 -6.47
C SER A 59 -0.33 10.14 -5.80
N PRO A 60 0.92 10.36 -6.18
CA PRO A 60 2.05 9.74 -5.52
C PRO A 60 2.06 9.98 -4.02
N ILE A 61 1.65 11.18 -3.56
CA ILE A 61 1.55 11.51 -2.13
C ILE A 61 0.55 10.58 -1.43
N LYS A 62 -0.68 10.45 -1.94
CA LYS A 62 -1.70 9.57 -1.33
C LYS A 62 -1.28 8.10 -1.38
N ARG A 63 -0.71 7.65 -2.51
CA ARG A 63 -0.19 6.29 -2.68
C ARG A 63 0.94 6.02 -1.68
N GLY A 64 1.88 6.94 -1.56
CA GLY A 64 3.01 6.82 -0.64
C GLY A 64 2.59 6.83 0.82
N ALA A 65 1.71 7.75 1.21
CA ALA A 65 1.15 7.81 2.56
C ALA A 65 0.37 6.53 2.90
N TRP A 66 -0.42 6.00 1.95
CA TRP A 66 -1.13 4.74 2.13
C TRP A 66 -0.16 3.56 2.32
N VAL A 67 0.89 3.47 1.50
CA VAL A 67 1.91 2.41 1.65
C VAL A 67 2.62 2.53 3.00
N ALA A 68 3.02 3.74 3.40
CA ALA A 68 3.65 3.96 4.69
C ALA A 68 2.73 3.53 5.84
N THR A 69 1.47 3.94 5.81
CA THR A 69 0.49 3.66 6.88
C THR A 69 0.07 2.18 6.90
N VAL A 70 -0.35 1.64 5.74
CA VAL A 70 -1.01 0.31 5.71
C VAL A 70 -0.01 -0.82 5.56
N ILE A 71 1.04 -0.64 4.75
CA ILE A 71 2.02 -1.71 4.51
C ILE A 71 3.11 -1.74 5.58
N PHE A 72 3.48 -0.57 6.13
CA PHE A 72 4.59 -0.48 7.08
C PHE A 72 4.17 -0.04 8.49
N ASN A 73 2.88 0.29 8.71
CA ASN A 73 2.36 0.84 9.96
C ASN A 73 3.19 2.01 10.49
N ASP A 74 3.66 2.86 9.57
CA ASP A 74 4.50 4.03 9.82
C ASP A 74 3.85 5.26 9.17
N PRO A 75 2.70 5.74 9.72
CA PRO A 75 1.96 6.85 9.15
C PRO A 75 2.81 8.13 9.16
N PRO A 76 2.76 8.94 8.09
CA PRO A 76 3.35 10.27 8.11
C PRO A 76 2.62 11.14 9.14
N PRO A 77 3.29 12.16 9.69
CA PRO A 77 2.61 13.14 10.52
C PRO A 77 1.50 13.84 9.72
N PRO A 78 0.49 14.42 10.39
CA PRO A 78 -0.53 15.20 9.72
C PRO A 78 0.11 16.35 8.92
N PRO A 79 -0.44 16.68 7.74
CA PRO A 79 0.06 17.81 6.95
C PRO A 79 -0.13 19.13 7.73
N PRO A 80 0.65 20.16 7.41
CA PRO A 80 0.44 21.48 7.97
C PRO A 80 -0.94 22.03 7.56
N ASP A 81 -1.47 22.99 8.33
CA ASP A 81 -2.80 23.57 8.11
C ASP A 81 -2.96 24.22 6.73
N VAL A 82 -1.87 24.75 6.17
CA VAL A 82 -1.85 25.34 4.83
C VAL A 82 -0.90 24.53 3.97
N VAL A 83 -1.48 23.82 2.99
CA VAL A 83 -0.74 23.06 1.98
C VAL A 83 -0.96 23.74 0.63
N PRO A 84 0.11 24.15 -0.09
CA PRO A 84 -0.04 24.69 -1.44
C PRO A 84 -0.73 23.66 -2.36
N GLU A 85 -1.73 24.10 -3.10
CA GLU A 85 -2.45 23.21 -4.01
C GLU A 85 -1.57 22.75 -5.17
N ILE A 86 -1.75 21.50 -5.53
CA ILE A 86 -1.23 20.89 -6.76
C ILE A 86 -2.38 20.78 -7.74
N GLU A 87 -2.12 21.05 -9.00
CA GLU A 87 -3.11 20.98 -10.06
C GLU A 87 -3.95 19.70 -9.98
N ALA A 88 -5.27 19.84 -10.10
CA ALA A 88 -6.20 18.73 -9.93
C ALA A 88 -6.16 17.72 -11.09
N ASP A 89 -5.64 18.11 -12.25
CA ASP A 89 -5.59 17.34 -13.50
C ASP A 89 -4.14 17.16 -13.97
N ASP A 90 -3.80 15.94 -14.41
CA ASP A 90 -2.53 15.64 -15.08
C ASP A 90 -2.32 16.54 -16.31
N ALA A 91 -3.38 16.82 -17.07
CA ALA A 91 -3.29 17.66 -18.26
C ALA A 91 -2.79 19.10 -17.96
N ALA A 92 -3.18 19.65 -16.82
CA ALA A 92 -2.71 20.99 -16.42
C ALA A 92 -1.23 20.99 -16.02
N ILE A 93 -0.70 19.90 -15.49
CA ILE A 93 0.72 19.73 -15.19
C ILE A 93 1.50 19.50 -16.49
N GLU A 94 1.01 18.60 -17.33
CA GLU A 94 1.65 18.26 -18.61
C GLU A 94 1.67 19.41 -19.61
N ALA A 95 0.66 20.30 -19.59
CA ALA A 95 0.64 21.52 -20.40
C ALA A 95 1.81 22.49 -20.06
N LYS A 96 2.38 22.36 -18.85
CA LYS A 96 3.57 23.11 -18.44
C LYS A 96 4.87 22.38 -18.80
N GLY A 97 4.80 21.27 -19.52
CA GLY A 97 5.97 20.44 -19.88
C GLY A 97 6.57 19.68 -18.68
N LEU A 98 5.82 19.52 -17.59
CA LEU A 98 6.29 18.89 -16.36
C LEU A 98 5.67 17.51 -16.18
N THR A 99 6.42 16.62 -15.54
CA THR A 99 5.88 15.40 -14.93
C THR A 99 5.36 15.70 -13.52
N ILE A 100 4.50 14.83 -12.98
CA ILE A 100 4.05 14.96 -11.58
C ILE A 100 5.24 14.92 -10.59
N ARG A 101 6.30 14.17 -10.90
CA ARG A 101 7.52 14.12 -10.09
C ARG A 101 8.23 15.49 -10.03
N GLU A 102 8.38 16.14 -11.16
CA GLU A 102 8.99 17.47 -11.23
C GLU A 102 8.13 18.51 -10.53
N ARG A 103 6.82 18.43 -10.69
CA ARG A 103 5.88 19.30 -9.99
C ARG A 103 5.92 19.12 -8.47
N LEU A 104 6.03 17.88 -7.99
CA LEU A 104 6.18 17.60 -6.56
C LEU A 104 7.53 18.05 -6.02
N LYS A 105 8.61 17.93 -6.78
CA LYS A 105 9.91 18.50 -6.37
C LYS A 105 9.84 20.00 -6.14
N GLN A 106 9.12 20.73 -6.99
CA GLN A 106 8.89 22.17 -6.79
C GLN A 106 8.06 22.45 -5.53
N HIS A 107 7.02 21.64 -5.28
CA HIS A 107 6.18 21.74 -4.08
C HIS A 107 6.97 21.41 -2.80
N ALA A 108 7.82 20.41 -2.83
CA ALA A 108 8.63 19.97 -1.70
C ALA A 108 9.94 20.79 -1.52
N SER A 109 10.09 21.93 -2.19
CA SER A 109 11.27 22.78 -2.04
C SER A 109 11.34 23.49 -0.67
N ASP A 110 10.20 23.65 0.00
CA ASP A 110 10.14 24.12 1.37
C ASP A 110 10.66 23.06 2.34
N GLN A 111 11.53 23.46 3.28
CA GLN A 111 12.16 22.54 4.22
C GLN A 111 11.14 21.82 5.13
N THR A 112 10.03 22.46 5.44
CA THR A 112 8.92 21.88 6.23
C THR A 112 8.26 20.75 5.49
N CYS A 113 8.05 20.86 4.18
CA CYS A 113 7.43 19.85 3.33
C CYS A 113 8.42 18.73 2.99
N ALA A 114 9.69 19.05 2.77
CA ALA A 114 10.73 18.13 2.29
C ALA A 114 10.91 16.88 3.16
N SER A 115 10.83 17.02 4.49
CA SER A 115 11.06 15.91 5.43
C SER A 115 10.02 14.80 5.31
N CYS A 116 8.73 15.16 5.15
CA CYS A 116 7.64 14.19 4.94
C CYS A 116 7.69 13.60 3.54
N HIS A 117 7.90 14.46 2.52
CA HIS A 117 7.97 14.04 1.13
C HIS A 117 9.12 13.07 0.86
N ALA A 118 10.28 13.26 1.47
CA ALA A 118 11.40 12.32 1.36
C ALA A 118 11.05 10.89 1.79
N ARG A 119 10.10 10.72 2.72
CA ARG A 119 9.67 9.41 3.22
C ARG A 119 8.55 8.80 2.37
N ILE A 120 7.57 9.59 1.93
CA ILE A 120 6.37 9.07 1.28
C ILE A 120 6.46 9.07 -0.25
N ASP A 121 7.11 10.06 -0.86
CA ASP A 121 7.15 10.19 -2.32
C ASP A 121 7.78 8.97 -3.02
N PRO A 122 8.92 8.42 -2.56
CA PRO A 122 9.48 7.22 -3.20
C PRO A 122 8.50 6.05 -3.21
N LEU A 123 7.75 5.86 -2.12
CA LEU A 123 6.76 4.78 -2.00
C LEU A 123 5.61 4.95 -2.99
N GLY A 124 5.18 6.20 -3.21
CA GLY A 124 4.11 6.52 -4.15
C GLY A 124 4.56 6.44 -5.60
N PHE A 125 5.76 6.95 -5.91
CA PHE A 125 6.32 6.88 -7.26
C PHE A 125 6.58 5.45 -7.72
N ALA A 126 6.87 4.51 -6.82
CA ALA A 126 6.95 3.09 -7.15
C ALA A 126 5.69 2.55 -7.88
N LEU A 127 4.55 3.20 -7.67
CA LEU A 127 3.25 2.83 -8.23
C LEU A 127 2.79 3.76 -9.37
N GLU A 128 3.61 4.73 -9.82
CA GLU A 128 3.17 5.75 -10.77
C GLU A 128 2.92 5.23 -12.17
N SER A 129 3.51 4.08 -12.53
CA SER A 129 3.18 3.39 -13.78
C SER A 129 1.75 2.82 -13.85
N TYR A 130 0.97 2.92 -12.78
CA TYR A 130 -0.47 2.64 -12.80
C TYR A 130 -1.26 3.94 -12.86
N ASP A 131 -2.18 4.03 -13.82
CA ASP A 131 -3.10 5.15 -13.94
C ASP A 131 -4.09 5.21 -12.74
N PRO A 132 -5.00 6.20 -12.65
CA PRO A 132 -5.95 6.31 -11.55
C PRO A 132 -6.87 5.09 -11.34
N ILE A 133 -7.09 4.28 -12.36
CA ILE A 133 -7.93 3.07 -12.28
C ILE A 133 -7.13 1.77 -12.31
N GLY A 134 -5.80 1.86 -12.18
CA GLY A 134 -4.91 0.72 -12.08
C GLY A 134 -4.47 0.10 -13.39
N ARG A 135 -4.65 0.75 -14.55
CA ARG A 135 -4.08 0.28 -15.80
C ARG A 135 -2.60 0.65 -15.87
N TRP A 136 -1.84 -0.24 -16.45
CA TRP A 136 -0.42 0.02 -16.68
C TRP A 136 -0.19 1.08 -17.77
N ARG A 137 0.76 1.98 -17.53
CA ARG A 137 1.25 2.96 -18.48
C ARG A 137 2.76 3.13 -18.33
N ASP A 138 3.48 3.27 -19.46
CA ASP A 138 4.92 3.56 -19.48
C ASP A 138 5.20 5.05 -19.67
N LYS A 139 4.21 5.80 -20.17
CA LYS A 139 4.29 7.24 -20.44
C LYS A 139 3.04 7.96 -19.95
N TYR A 140 3.19 9.22 -19.64
CA TYR A 140 2.10 10.16 -19.47
C TYR A 140 1.39 10.45 -20.80
N ARG A 141 0.27 11.14 -20.77
CA ARG A 141 -0.46 11.56 -21.98
C ARG A 141 0.34 12.49 -22.88
N SER A 142 1.18 13.32 -22.27
CA SER A 142 2.17 14.19 -22.98
C SER A 142 3.25 13.45 -23.74
N GLY A 143 3.37 12.13 -23.54
CA GLY A 143 4.46 11.32 -24.10
C GLY A 143 5.72 11.29 -23.22
N LEU A 144 5.78 12.06 -22.16
CA LEU A 144 6.89 12.04 -21.20
C LEU A 144 6.98 10.66 -20.51
N PRO A 145 8.19 10.13 -20.29
CA PRO A 145 8.37 8.84 -19.62
C PRO A 145 7.99 8.93 -18.13
N ILE A 146 7.49 7.83 -17.59
CA ILE A 146 7.23 7.71 -16.17
C ILE A 146 8.49 7.22 -15.47
N ASP A 147 8.95 8.00 -14.50
CA ASP A 147 10.02 7.61 -13.60
C ASP A 147 9.42 7.07 -12.29
N ALA A 148 9.44 5.74 -12.14
CA ALA A 148 8.96 5.02 -10.95
C ALA A 148 10.10 4.66 -9.98
N SER A 149 11.30 5.21 -10.17
CA SER A 149 12.46 4.91 -9.34
C SER A 149 12.39 5.58 -7.96
N GLY A 150 13.12 5.03 -7.01
CA GLY A 150 13.21 5.58 -5.67
C GLY A 150 14.12 4.77 -4.75
N LYS A 151 14.08 5.13 -3.47
CA LYS A 151 14.79 4.40 -2.41
C LYS A 151 13.81 4.02 -1.30
N LEU A 152 13.72 2.73 -0.99
CA LEU A 152 12.94 2.25 0.14
C LEU A 152 13.73 2.50 1.43
N PHE A 153 13.14 3.24 2.37
CA PHE A 153 13.74 3.67 3.63
C PHE A 153 15.09 4.39 3.49
N GLY A 154 15.30 5.08 2.36
CA GLY A 154 16.55 5.79 2.09
C GLY A 154 17.74 4.91 1.69
N GLU A 155 17.59 3.57 1.67
CA GLU A 155 18.70 2.62 1.51
C GLU A 155 18.57 1.77 0.24
N ALA A 156 17.48 1.02 0.10
CA ALA A 156 17.31 0.06 -0.98
C ALA A 156 16.76 0.74 -2.24
N GLU A 157 17.60 0.90 -3.25
CA GLU A 157 17.20 1.46 -4.54
C GLU A 157 16.29 0.51 -5.32
N PHE A 158 15.32 1.09 -6.01
CA PHE A 158 14.46 0.39 -6.95
C PHE A 158 14.20 1.28 -8.18
N LYS A 159 14.01 0.66 -9.35
CA LYS A 159 13.74 1.34 -10.62
C LYS A 159 12.29 1.26 -11.07
N ASP A 160 11.53 0.32 -10.55
CA ASP A 160 10.15 0.03 -10.92
C ASP A 160 9.43 -0.72 -9.79
N VAL A 161 8.14 -0.98 -9.98
CA VAL A 161 7.31 -1.68 -8.98
C VAL A 161 7.78 -3.10 -8.68
N ALA A 162 8.37 -3.80 -9.63
CA ALA A 162 8.89 -5.15 -9.40
C ALA A 162 10.11 -5.10 -8.47
N ALA A 163 11.05 -4.20 -8.75
CA ALA A 163 12.21 -3.95 -7.90
C ALA A 163 11.80 -3.39 -6.52
N PHE A 164 10.74 -2.57 -6.45
CA PHE A 164 10.17 -2.11 -5.18
C PHE A 164 9.66 -3.27 -4.32
N LYS A 165 8.89 -4.19 -4.92
CA LYS A 165 8.45 -5.42 -4.24
C LYS A 165 9.64 -6.27 -3.75
N ASP A 166 10.70 -6.38 -4.56
CA ASP A 166 11.92 -7.08 -4.16
C ASP A 166 12.63 -6.40 -2.99
N ALA A 167 12.66 -5.08 -2.99
CA ALA A 167 13.23 -4.32 -1.88
C ALA A 167 12.47 -4.55 -0.56
N ILE A 168 11.13 -4.65 -0.62
CA ILE A 168 10.32 -5.04 0.55
C ILE A 168 10.68 -6.45 1.02
N LEU A 169 10.80 -7.40 0.09
CA LEU A 169 11.09 -8.81 0.40
C LEU A 169 12.50 -9.05 0.94
N LYS A 170 13.45 -8.15 0.69
CA LYS A 170 14.79 -8.23 1.30
C LYS A 170 14.78 -7.94 2.79
N ARG A 171 13.75 -7.24 3.29
CA ARG A 171 13.55 -6.93 4.72
C ARG A 171 12.11 -7.23 5.14
N PRO A 172 11.72 -8.52 5.09
CA PRO A 172 10.34 -8.94 5.29
C PRO A 172 9.84 -8.65 6.72
N GLU A 173 10.73 -8.53 7.69
CA GLU A 173 10.40 -8.31 9.10
C GLU A 173 9.60 -7.03 9.33
N LYS A 174 9.89 -5.93 8.60
CA LYS A 174 9.12 -4.68 8.72
C LYS A 174 7.67 -4.86 8.27
N PHE A 175 7.48 -5.50 7.12
CA PHE A 175 6.15 -5.81 6.61
C PHE A 175 5.40 -6.81 7.51
N ILE A 176 6.06 -7.88 7.92
CA ILE A 176 5.47 -8.91 8.77
C ILE A 176 5.05 -8.31 10.11
N ARG A 177 5.88 -7.43 10.70
CA ARG A 177 5.56 -6.72 11.92
C ARG A 177 4.31 -5.87 11.77
N ALA A 178 4.29 -4.98 10.78
CA ALA A 178 3.16 -4.10 10.51
C ALA A 178 1.86 -4.89 10.27
N PHE A 179 1.94 -5.95 9.47
CA PHE A 179 0.82 -6.83 9.22
C PHE A 179 0.32 -7.53 10.50
N SER A 180 1.24 -8.01 11.36
CA SER A 180 0.90 -8.63 12.63
C SER A 180 0.26 -7.63 13.60
N GLU A 181 0.73 -6.38 13.63
CA GLU A 181 0.16 -5.30 14.43
C GLU A 181 -1.28 -5.00 14.00
N HIS A 182 -1.53 -4.81 12.70
CA HIS A 182 -2.86 -4.58 12.17
C HIS A 182 -3.81 -5.76 12.48
N LEU A 183 -3.34 -6.99 12.26
CA LEU A 183 -4.18 -8.17 12.46
C LEU A 183 -4.46 -8.43 13.94
N LEU A 184 -3.48 -8.20 14.83
CA LEU A 184 -3.70 -8.30 16.27
C LEU A 184 -4.65 -7.22 16.77
N SER A 185 -4.50 -5.96 16.32
CA SER A 185 -5.42 -4.87 16.65
C SER A 185 -6.85 -5.19 16.22
N TYR A 186 -7.02 -5.71 15.01
CA TYR A 186 -8.30 -6.19 14.51
C TYR A 186 -8.89 -7.32 15.36
N ALA A 187 -8.07 -8.32 15.70
CA ALA A 187 -8.50 -9.46 16.51
C ALA A 187 -8.90 -9.07 17.93
N LEU A 188 -8.25 -8.04 18.49
CA LEU A 188 -8.55 -7.52 19.82
C LEU A 188 -9.72 -6.51 19.83
N GLY A 189 -10.11 -5.98 18.67
CA GLY A 189 -11.13 -4.92 18.56
C GLY A 189 -10.72 -3.62 19.26
N ARG A 190 -9.42 -3.35 19.39
CA ARG A 190 -8.86 -2.16 20.03
C ARG A 190 -7.48 -1.81 19.48
N GLU A 191 -7.07 -0.59 19.70
CA GLU A 191 -5.69 -0.18 19.47
C GLU A 191 -4.70 -0.94 20.34
N LEU A 192 -3.50 -1.16 19.81
CA LEU A 192 -2.43 -1.81 20.53
C LEU A 192 -1.86 -0.90 21.61
N LYS A 193 -1.51 -1.50 22.74
CA LYS A 193 -0.86 -0.82 23.87
C LYS A 193 0.62 -1.18 23.91
N VAL A 194 1.39 -0.41 24.66
CA VAL A 194 2.82 -0.71 24.89
C VAL A 194 3.00 -2.10 25.48
N THR A 195 2.05 -2.58 26.29
CA THR A 195 2.05 -3.92 26.88
C THR A 195 1.87 -5.05 25.87
N ASP A 196 1.39 -4.76 24.64
CA ASP A 196 1.22 -5.76 23.60
C ASP A 196 2.53 -5.97 22.79
N LYS A 197 3.52 -5.07 22.95
CA LYS A 197 4.78 -5.10 22.21
C LYS A 197 5.52 -6.45 22.31
N PRO A 198 5.68 -7.08 23.50
CA PRO A 198 6.37 -8.37 23.57
C PRO A 198 5.67 -9.47 22.74
N ALA A 199 4.33 -9.45 22.69
CA ALA A 199 3.57 -10.40 21.86
C ALA A 199 3.82 -10.15 20.36
N ILE A 200 3.83 -8.89 19.92
CA ILE A 200 4.15 -8.52 18.53
C ILE A 200 5.57 -8.94 18.16
N ASP A 201 6.54 -8.70 19.03
CA ASP A 201 7.94 -9.09 18.80
C ASP A 201 8.06 -10.61 18.61
N GLU A 202 7.39 -11.40 19.45
CA GLU A 202 7.40 -12.87 19.35
C GLU A 202 6.67 -13.38 18.11
N ILE A 203 5.46 -12.84 17.80
CA ILE A 203 4.73 -13.18 16.59
C ILE A 203 5.59 -12.90 15.36
N THR A 204 6.17 -11.70 15.28
CA THR A 204 7.03 -11.30 14.16
C THR A 204 8.20 -12.26 13.99
N ARG A 205 8.91 -12.58 15.07
CA ARG A 205 10.05 -13.49 15.06
C ARG A 205 9.67 -14.88 14.53
N ARG A 206 8.54 -15.45 14.99
CA ARG A 206 8.08 -16.77 14.55
C ARG A 206 7.63 -16.77 13.11
N VAL A 207 6.93 -15.73 12.67
CA VAL A 207 6.46 -15.61 11.29
C VAL A 207 7.64 -15.43 10.32
N VAL A 208 8.64 -14.64 10.67
CA VAL A 208 9.88 -14.51 9.89
C VAL A 208 10.58 -15.86 9.76
N ALA A 209 10.71 -16.62 10.86
CA ALA A 209 11.32 -17.94 10.88
C ALA A 209 10.55 -18.97 10.02
N ASP A 210 9.25 -18.79 9.85
CA ASP A 210 8.39 -19.63 8.99
C ASP A 210 8.12 -18.98 7.61
N HIS A 211 9.07 -18.22 7.11
CA HIS A 211 9.03 -17.63 5.75
C HIS A 211 7.79 -16.77 5.46
N GLY A 212 7.23 -16.11 6.47
CA GLY A 212 6.11 -15.18 6.30
C GLY A 212 4.77 -15.85 6.00
N ARG A 213 4.55 -17.10 6.41
CA ARG A 213 3.27 -17.78 6.20
C ARG A 213 2.13 -17.09 6.89
N PHE A 214 1.07 -16.79 6.16
CA PHE A 214 -0.13 -16.15 6.70
C PHE A 214 -0.79 -16.99 7.82
N SER A 215 -0.87 -18.31 7.66
CA SER A 215 -1.43 -19.19 8.69
C SER A 215 -0.67 -19.10 10.01
N THR A 216 0.63 -18.91 9.97
CA THR A 216 1.47 -18.75 11.17
C THR A 216 1.14 -17.46 11.91
N VAL A 217 0.89 -16.36 11.18
CA VAL A 217 0.45 -15.10 11.82
C VAL A 217 -0.84 -15.33 12.61
N VAL A 218 -1.84 -15.96 11.99
CA VAL A 218 -3.14 -16.23 12.63
C VAL A 218 -2.98 -17.13 13.87
N VAL A 219 -2.21 -18.20 13.74
CA VAL A 219 -1.97 -19.16 14.84
C VAL A 219 -1.25 -18.47 16.00
N GLU A 220 -0.20 -17.71 15.72
CA GLU A 220 0.57 -17.05 16.78
C GLU A 220 -0.21 -15.91 17.45
N ILE A 221 -1.09 -15.22 16.72
CA ILE A 221 -2.04 -14.27 17.32
C ILE A 221 -2.99 -15.00 18.27
N ALA A 222 -3.58 -16.12 17.83
CA ALA A 222 -4.51 -16.89 18.66
C ALA A 222 -3.86 -17.44 19.93
N LYS A 223 -2.56 -17.72 19.91
CA LYS A 223 -1.78 -18.19 21.08
C LYS A 223 -1.27 -17.04 21.95
N SER A 224 -1.34 -15.81 21.49
CA SER A 224 -0.74 -14.66 22.19
C SER A 224 -1.48 -14.32 23.48
N VAL A 225 -0.74 -13.84 24.46
CA VAL A 225 -1.31 -13.41 25.76
C VAL A 225 -2.40 -12.34 25.58
N PRO A 226 -2.21 -11.29 24.77
CA PRO A 226 -3.26 -10.28 24.57
C PRO A 226 -4.58 -10.83 24.04
N PHE A 227 -4.53 -11.87 23.20
CA PHE A 227 -5.73 -12.48 22.61
C PHE A 227 -6.37 -13.49 23.56
N GLY A 228 -5.58 -14.31 24.25
CA GLY A 228 -6.06 -15.37 25.13
C GLY A 228 -6.51 -14.91 26.52
N HIS A 229 -6.12 -13.70 26.95
CA HIS A 229 -6.35 -13.23 28.31
C HIS A 229 -7.02 -11.87 28.33
N LYS A 230 -8.13 -11.79 29.06
CA LYS A 230 -8.86 -10.53 29.28
C LYS A 230 -8.32 -9.83 30.53
N THR A 231 -7.83 -8.61 30.39
CA THR A 231 -7.47 -7.79 31.55
C THR A 231 -8.75 -7.37 32.28
N SER A 232 -8.95 -7.82 33.54
CA SER A 232 -10.04 -7.31 34.36
C SER A 232 -9.76 -5.83 34.64
N GLN A 233 -10.63 -4.93 34.20
CA GLN A 233 -10.62 -3.57 34.73
C GLN A 233 -11.12 -3.66 36.19
N ASN A 234 -10.17 -3.56 37.12
CA ASN A 234 -10.55 -3.35 38.53
C ASN A 234 -11.24 -1.99 38.59
N LYS A 235 -12.57 -1.99 38.62
CA LYS A 235 -13.34 -0.79 38.98
C LYS A 235 -12.93 -0.44 40.41
N ARG A 236 -11.95 0.48 40.55
CA ARG A 236 -11.80 1.18 41.81
C ARG A 236 -13.07 1.97 42.02
N LYS A 237 -13.85 1.54 43.05
CA LYS A 237 -14.95 2.28 43.59
C LYS A 237 -14.43 3.56 44.23
#